data_d99b0f283632dae1356209fd415d4c18
#
_entry.id   d99b0f283632dae1356209fd415d4c18
#
_cell.length_a   1.000
_cell.length_b   1.000
_cell.length_c   1.000
_cell.angle_alpha   90.00
_cell.angle_beta   90.00
_cell.angle_gamma   90.00
#
_symmetry.space_group_name_H-M   'P 1'
#
loop_
_entity.id
_entity.type
_entity.pdbx_description
1 polymer ?
#
loop_
_entity_poly.entity_id
_entity_poly.type
_entity_poly.pdbx_seq_one_letter_code
_entity_poly.pdbx_strand_id
1 'polypeptide(L)'
;MDWQRLLLTSVLWPLLWLQALQVRRAWPCMPEPPGHRAGTAGRGPRLRLLVAGDSGAAGVGAPTQDQGLCGQLVRCLSPHHTVHWRVLAANGLDSAGLLEMLEAAPRTDFDVVVLSVGANDATGLLSPLRWALWQDRLATLIEQRFGPALLVHSAVPPMHACLALPQPLRWFMGRWARQMNDTLAAMLPEQCVRIMHWHPETTTTLGMAADGIHPSASGYAVWAEGLSPHILASSAGLPDRGGRSERAIGCAVAQTGHALGVDDQA
;
A
#
# COMPACT_ATOMS: atom_id res chain seq x y z
N MET A 1 -8.65 -21.38 17.06
CA MET A 1 -9.55 -21.08 15.90
C MET A 1 -10.98 -21.14 16.43
N ASP A 2 -11.73 -20.06 16.31
CA ASP A 2 -13.04 -19.89 16.98
C ASP A 2 -14.12 -20.58 16.12
N TRP A 3 -14.52 -21.79 16.48
CA TRP A 3 -15.47 -22.64 15.72
C TRP A 3 -16.84 -21.98 15.52
N GLN A 4 -17.27 -21.14 16.48
CA GLN A 4 -18.51 -20.38 16.36
C GLN A 4 -18.46 -19.38 15.20
N ARG A 5 -17.29 -18.79 14.97
CA ARG A 5 -17.05 -17.84 13.88
C ARG A 5 -17.00 -18.54 12.52
N LEU A 6 -16.44 -19.75 12.46
CA LEU A 6 -16.47 -20.56 11.24
C LEU A 6 -17.89 -20.96 10.87
N LEU A 7 -18.69 -21.37 11.83
CA LEU A 7 -20.10 -21.69 11.61
C LEU A 7 -20.89 -20.46 11.14
N LEU A 8 -20.74 -19.31 11.80
CA LEU A 8 -21.40 -18.07 11.37
C LEU A 8 -21.02 -17.67 9.95
N THR A 9 -19.75 -17.75 9.60
CA THR A 9 -19.29 -17.42 8.25
C THR A 9 -19.84 -18.41 7.22
N SER A 10 -19.87 -19.71 7.54
CA SER A 10 -20.41 -20.72 6.64
C SER A 10 -21.93 -20.57 6.42
N VAL A 11 -22.69 -20.23 7.46
CA VAL A 11 -24.13 -19.95 7.35
C VAL A 11 -24.40 -18.67 6.55
N LEU A 12 -23.56 -17.64 6.72
CA LEU A 12 -23.71 -16.36 6.01
C LEU A 12 -23.16 -16.40 4.57
N TRP A 13 -22.38 -17.43 4.20
CA TRP A 13 -21.66 -17.48 2.93
C TRP A 13 -22.55 -17.23 1.69
N PRO A 14 -23.74 -17.83 1.56
CA PRO A 14 -24.60 -17.56 0.40
C PRO A 14 -25.03 -16.09 0.32
N LEU A 15 -25.33 -15.48 1.46
CA LEU A 15 -25.71 -14.07 1.54
C LEU A 15 -24.52 -13.16 1.21
N LEU A 16 -23.34 -13.44 1.76
CA LEU A 16 -22.11 -12.69 1.48
C LEU A 16 -21.77 -12.74 -0.01
N TRP A 17 -21.90 -13.93 -0.62
CA TRP A 17 -21.65 -14.11 -2.05
C TRP A 17 -22.65 -13.33 -2.92
N LEU A 18 -23.95 -13.40 -2.58
CA LEU A 18 -24.99 -12.64 -3.29
C LEU A 18 -24.73 -11.13 -3.18
N GLN A 19 -24.43 -10.64 -1.98
CA GLN A 19 -24.10 -9.23 -1.77
C GLN A 19 -22.86 -8.82 -2.53
N ALA A 20 -21.80 -9.64 -2.55
CA ALA A 20 -20.59 -9.38 -3.32
C ALA A 20 -20.88 -9.27 -4.83
N LEU A 21 -21.74 -10.15 -5.38
CA LEU A 21 -22.19 -10.07 -6.77
C LEU A 21 -22.99 -8.80 -7.06
N GLN A 22 -23.90 -8.41 -6.16
CA GLN A 22 -24.68 -7.18 -6.30
C GLN A 22 -23.76 -5.94 -6.28
N VAL A 23 -22.85 -5.87 -5.32
CA VAL A 23 -21.87 -4.78 -5.22
C VAL A 23 -21.03 -4.73 -6.50
N ARG A 24 -20.48 -5.85 -6.97
CA ARG A 24 -19.65 -5.90 -8.19
C ARG A 24 -20.39 -5.39 -9.43
N ARG A 25 -21.69 -5.69 -9.56
CA ARG A 25 -22.52 -5.22 -10.68
C ARG A 25 -22.88 -3.74 -10.60
N ALA A 26 -23.04 -3.24 -9.37
CA ALA A 26 -23.40 -1.85 -9.10
C ALA A 26 -22.17 -0.94 -8.88
N TRP A 27 -20.96 -1.50 -8.90
CA TRP A 27 -19.73 -0.77 -8.56
C TRP A 27 -19.49 0.37 -9.55
N PRO A 28 -19.55 1.64 -9.10
CA PRO A 28 -19.29 2.75 -9.99
C PRO A 28 -17.80 2.74 -10.39
N CYS A 29 -17.54 2.64 -11.68
CA CYS A 29 -16.19 2.80 -12.19
C CYS A 29 -15.84 4.29 -12.16
N MET A 30 -15.21 4.77 -11.09
CA MET A 30 -14.71 6.13 -11.04
C MET A 30 -13.43 6.23 -11.88
N PRO A 31 -13.29 7.29 -12.69
CA PRO A 31 -12.06 7.51 -13.46
C PRO A 31 -10.91 7.92 -12.54
N GLU A 32 -9.69 7.68 -13.02
CA GLU A 32 -8.51 8.28 -12.42
C GLU A 32 -8.54 9.80 -12.59
N PRO A 33 -8.13 10.58 -11.58
CA PRO A 33 -8.19 12.04 -11.67
C PRO A 33 -7.22 12.58 -12.72
N PRO A 34 -7.58 13.66 -13.43
CA PRO A 34 -6.69 14.36 -14.34
C PRO A 34 -5.53 15.04 -13.59
N GLY A 35 -4.40 15.22 -14.28
CA GLY A 35 -3.23 15.92 -13.76
C GLY A 35 -1.92 15.16 -14.01
N HIS A 36 -0.83 15.75 -13.54
CA HIS A 36 0.50 15.19 -13.75
C HIS A 36 0.79 14.03 -12.79
N ARG A 37 1.37 12.96 -13.31
CA ARG A 37 1.81 11.79 -12.55
C ARG A 37 3.30 11.79 -12.24
N ALA A 38 3.99 12.86 -12.56
CA ALA A 38 5.38 13.12 -12.22
C ALA A 38 5.63 14.62 -12.23
N GLY A 39 6.60 15.06 -11.44
CA GLY A 39 6.96 16.47 -11.40
C GLY A 39 7.99 16.78 -10.31
N THR A 40 8.16 18.09 -10.06
CA THR A 40 9.06 18.61 -9.04
C THR A 40 8.41 19.79 -8.34
N ALA A 41 8.46 19.84 -7.01
CA ALA A 41 7.97 20.96 -6.21
C ALA A 41 8.79 21.16 -4.94
N GLY A 42 8.72 22.37 -4.36
CA GLY A 42 9.36 22.71 -3.10
C GLY A 42 10.78 23.24 -3.25
N ARG A 43 11.44 23.43 -2.10
CA ARG A 43 12.81 23.93 -1.97
C ARG A 43 13.52 23.19 -0.83
N GLY A 44 14.84 23.07 -0.91
CA GLY A 44 15.64 22.38 0.09
C GLY A 44 16.30 21.11 -0.43
N PRO A 45 16.74 20.19 0.44
CA PRO A 45 17.36 18.94 0.05
C PRO A 45 16.49 18.14 -0.91
N ARG A 46 17.10 17.44 -1.85
CA ARG A 46 16.42 16.62 -2.84
C ARG A 46 15.77 15.40 -2.18
N LEU A 47 14.52 15.11 -2.54
CA LEU A 47 13.79 13.91 -2.15
C LEU A 47 13.09 13.30 -3.38
N ARG A 48 13.44 12.07 -3.75
CA ARG A 48 12.80 11.33 -4.85
C ARG A 48 11.72 10.41 -4.28
N LEU A 49 10.46 10.69 -4.61
CA LEU A 49 9.27 9.99 -4.10
C LEU A 49 8.62 9.18 -5.21
N LEU A 50 8.40 7.89 -4.99
CA LEU A 50 7.52 7.05 -5.79
C LEU A 50 6.26 6.70 -4.99
N VAL A 51 5.09 6.89 -5.59
CA VAL A 51 3.82 6.32 -5.10
C VAL A 51 3.40 5.23 -6.08
N ALA A 52 3.34 4.00 -5.60
CA ALA A 52 3.01 2.83 -6.41
C ALA A 52 1.81 2.09 -5.84
N GLY A 53 0.91 1.61 -6.71
CA GLY A 53 -0.22 0.84 -6.21
C GLY A 53 -1.46 0.79 -7.09
N ASP A 54 -2.60 0.68 -6.41
CA ASP A 54 -3.93 0.54 -7.01
C ASP A 54 -4.65 1.90 -7.17
N SER A 55 -5.98 1.87 -7.15
CA SER A 55 -6.83 3.07 -7.28
C SER A 55 -6.55 4.12 -6.23
N GLY A 56 -6.22 3.72 -4.99
CA GLY A 56 -5.87 4.64 -3.92
C GLY A 56 -4.58 5.40 -4.22
N ALA A 57 -3.53 4.71 -4.69
CA ALA A 57 -2.29 5.32 -5.14
C ALA A 57 -2.48 6.18 -6.40
N ALA A 58 -3.39 5.78 -7.30
CA ALA A 58 -3.75 6.53 -8.51
C ALA A 58 -4.58 7.80 -8.21
N GLY A 59 -5.08 7.96 -6.98
CA GLY A 59 -5.84 9.13 -6.55
C GLY A 59 -7.32 9.08 -6.92
N VAL A 60 -7.89 7.90 -7.22
CA VAL A 60 -9.32 7.74 -7.56
C VAL A 60 -10.18 8.28 -6.42
N GLY A 61 -11.21 9.07 -6.75
CA GLY A 61 -12.05 9.76 -5.78
C GLY A 61 -11.67 11.22 -5.52
N ALA A 62 -10.44 11.61 -5.85
CA ALA A 62 -10.03 13.01 -5.85
C ALA A 62 -10.41 13.70 -7.19
N PRO A 63 -10.69 15.04 -7.18
CA PRO A 63 -10.96 15.78 -8.41
C PRO A 63 -9.75 15.91 -9.35
N THR A 64 -8.53 15.98 -8.80
CA THR A 64 -7.27 16.14 -9.55
C THR A 64 -6.14 15.33 -8.89
N GLN A 65 -5.06 15.07 -9.63
CA GLN A 65 -3.85 14.40 -9.12
C GLN A 65 -3.23 15.16 -7.93
N ASP A 66 -3.31 16.49 -7.92
CA ASP A 66 -2.79 17.32 -6.82
C ASP A 66 -3.58 17.11 -5.51
N GLN A 67 -4.83 16.65 -5.61
CA GLN A 67 -5.70 16.34 -4.47
C GLN A 67 -5.73 14.84 -4.12
N GLY A 68 -5.11 13.98 -4.94
CA GLY A 68 -4.86 12.58 -4.65
C GLY A 68 -3.70 12.37 -3.69
N LEU A 69 -3.42 11.11 -3.35
CA LEU A 69 -2.40 10.75 -2.35
C LEU A 69 -1.03 11.37 -2.64
N CYS A 70 -0.53 11.23 -3.87
CA CYS A 70 0.78 11.76 -4.23
C CYS A 70 0.84 13.27 -4.12
N GLY A 71 -0.16 14.01 -4.64
CA GLY A 71 -0.22 15.46 -4.57
C GLY A 71 -0.28 15.96 -3.12
N GLN A 72 -1.06 15.31 -2.26
CA GLN A 72 -1.12 15.63 -0.83
C GLN A 72 0.19 15.35 -0.11
N LEU A 73 0.89 14.24 -0.44
CA LEU A 73 2.24 13.98 0.08
C LEU A 73 3.23 15.05 -0.36
N VAL A 74 3.21 15.43 -1.64
CA VAL A 74 4.05 16.53 -2.15
C VAL A 74 3.78 17.83 -1.40
N ARG A 75 2.51 18.15 -1.12
CA ARG A 75 2.13 19.32 -0.32
C ARG A 75 2.72 19.30 1.09
N CYS A 76 2.72 18.11 1.75
CA CYS A 76 3.29 17.96 3.10
C CYS A 76 4.83 18.03 3.11
N LEU A 77 5.49 17.54 2.05
CA LEU A 77 6.95 17.38 2.01
C LEU A 77 7.66 18.58 1.39
N SER A 78 7.01 19.33 0.48
CA SER A 78 7.61 20.45 -0.26
C SER A 78 8.07 21.64 0.59
N PRO A 79 7.54 21.90 1.80
CA PRO A 79 8.11 22.90 2.70
C PRO A 79 9.53 22.57 3.19
N HIS A 80 9.89 21.28 3.19
CA HIS A 80 11.15 20.77 3.75
C HIS A 80 12.12 20.26 2.68
N HIS A 81 11.62 19.89 1.48
CA HIS A 81 12.39 19.24 0.42
C HIS A 81 12.05 19.76 -0.97
N THR A 82 13.01 19.68 -1.88
CA THR A 82 12.73 19.67 -3.32
C THR A 82 12.29 18.23 -3.69
N VAL A 83 10.98 18.02 -3.77
CA VAL A 83 10.38 16.71 -4.01
C VAL A 83 10.29 16.45 -5.51
N HIS A 84 10.98 15.41 -5.99
CA HIS A 84 10.82 14.83 -7.33
C HIS A 84 9.91 13.62 -7.20
N TRP A 85 8.68 13.68 -7.71
CA TRP A 85 7.72 12.60 -7.52
C TRP A 85 7.37 11.90 -8.81
N ARG A 86 6.93 10.64 -8.67
CA ARG A 86 6.31 9.84 -9.74
C ARG A 86 5.20 8.96 -9.16
N VAL A 87 4.15 8.75 -9.95
CA VAL A 87 3.07 7.80 -9.65
C VAL A 87 3.13 6.66 -10.65
N LEU A 88 3.27 5.42 -10.16
CA LEU A 88 3.15 4.17 -10.90
C LEU A 88 1.99 3.38 -10.29
N ALA A 89 0.79 3.68 -10.72
CA ALA A 89 -0.43 3.10 -10.18
C ALA A 89 -1.52 3.07 -11.25
N ALA A 90 -2.49 2.16 -11.12
CA ALA A 90 -3.67 2.16 -11.97
C ALA A 90 -4.90 1.65 -11.20
N ASN A 91 -6.07 2.13 -11.62
CA ASN A 91 -7.35 1.71 -11.06
C ASN A 91 -7.57 0.21 -11.31
N GLY A 92 -8.00 -0.51 -10.28
CA GLY A 92 -8.33 -1.93 -10.35
C GLY A 92 -7.14 -2.89 -10.26
N LEU A 93 -5.90 -2.42 -10.11
CA LEU A 93 -4.75 -3.32 -9.93
C LEU A 93 -4.84 -4.09 -8.62
N ASP A 94 -4.54 -5.38 -8.70
CA ASP A 94 -4.16 -6.22 -7.57
C ASP A 94 -2.62 -6.28 -7.46
N SER A 95 -2.14 -7.04 -6.47
CA SER A 95 -0.69 -7.19 -6.24
C SER A 95 0.05 -7.80 -7.43
N ALA A 96 -0.57 -8.70 -8.19
CA ALA A 96 0.05 -9.33 -9.36
C ALA A 96 0.18 -8.33 -10.52
N GLY A 97 -0.89 -7.62 -10.85
CA GLY A 97 -0.87 -6.61 -11.92
C GLY A 97 0.07 -5.45 -11.60
N LEU A 98 0.19 -5.07 -10.31
CA LEU A 98 1.18 -4.07 -9.90
C LEU A 98 2.61 -4.58 -10.08
N LEU A 99 2.90 -5.86 -9.77
CA LEU A 99 4.21 -6.44 -10.00
C LEU A 99 4.63 -6.32 -11.48
N GLU A 100 3.74 -6.71 -12.41
CA GLU A 100 3.98 -6.59 -13.85
C GLU A 100 4.23 -5.14 -14.28
N MET A 101 3.46 -4.19 -13.76
CA MET A 101 3.65 -2.76 -14.04
C MET A 101 5.03 -2.28 -13.58
N LEU A 102 5.46 -2.66 -12.37
CA LEU A 102 6.75 -2.27 -11.83
C LEU A 102 7.92 -2.96 -12.55
N GLU A 103 7.75 -4.19 -13.01
CA GLU A 103 8.74 -4.90 -13.84
C GLU A 103 8.95 -4.22 -15.20
N ALA A 104 7.89 -3.71 -15.80
CA ALA A 104 7.95 -2.97 -17.06
C ALA A 104 8.51 -1.55 -16.92
N ALA A 105 8.48 -0.97 -15.72
CA ALA A 105 8.93 0.40 -15.49
C ALA A 105 10.45 0.54 -15.66
N PRO A 106 10.97 1.67 -16.18
CA PRO A 106 12.41 1.93 -16.23
C PRO A 106 13.03 1.92 -14.83
N ARG A 107 14.25 1.38 -14.72
CA ARG A 107 15.03 1.45 -13.48
C ARG A 107 15.36 2.91 -13.17
N THR A 108 14.99 3.36 -12.00
CA THR A 108 15.20 4.74 -11.55
C THR A 108 15.28 4.73 -10.03
N ASP A 109 16.30 5.36 -9.46
CA ASP A 109 16.44 5.43 -8.00
C ASP A 109 15.39 6.36 -7.38
N PHE A 110 14.78 5.91 -6.27
CA PHE A 110 13.95 6.70 -5.40
C PHE A 110 14.50 6.65 -3.98
N ASP A 111 14.28 7.71 -3.20
CA ASP A 111 14.68 7.74 -1.79
C ASP A 111 13.59 7.13 -0.91
N VAL A 112 12.34 7.37 -1.31
CA VAL A 112 11.14 6.85 -0.62
C VAL A 112 10.18 6.25 -1.63
N VAL A 113 9.64 5.07 -1.30
CA VAL A 113 8.54 4.44 -2.02
C VAL A 113 7.37 4.24 -1.07
N VAL A 114 6.18 4.73 -1.47
CA VAL A 114 4.91 4.43 -0.81
C VAL A 114 4.18 3.39 -1.66
N LEU A 115 4.00 2.20 -1.11
CA LEU A 115 3.32 1.07 -1.74
C LEU A 115 1.91 0.94 -1.17
N SER A 116 0.90 1.13 -2.00
CA SER A 116 -0.51 1.04 -1.62
C SER A 116 -1.26 0.13 -2.59
N VAL A 117 -1.38 -1.14 -2.23
CA VAL A 117 -2.12 -2.16 -2.99
C VAL A 117 -2.66 -3.22 -2.05
N GLY A 118 -3.88 -3.69 -2.30
CA GLY A 118 -4.47 -4.76 -1.50
C GLY A 118 -5.99 -4.69 -1.38
N ALA A 119 -6.63 -3.57 -1.72
CA ALA A 119 -8.09 -3.48 -1.71
C ALA A 119 -8.72 -4.46 -2.73
N ASN A 120 -8.13 -4.56 -3.92
CA ASN A 120 -8.57 -5.50 -4.96
C ASN A 120 -8.24 -6.96 -4.60
N ASP A 121 -7.09 -7.22 -3.97
CA ASP A 121 -6.75 -8.53 -3.42
C ASP A 121 -7.76 -8.96 -2.34
N ALA A 122 -8.15 -8.04 -1.44
CA ALA A 122 -9.14 -8.28 -0.40
C ALA A 122 -10.51 -8.62 -1.00
N THR A 123 -10.99 -7.85 -1.98
CA THR A 123 -12.29 -8.10 -2.65
C THR A 123 -12.25 -9.36 -3.53
N GLY A 124 -11.06 -9.76 -4.00
CA GLY A 124 -10.79 -11.05 -4.63
C GLY A 124 -10.66 -12.21 -3.65
N LEU A 125 -10.79 -11.96 -2.34
CA LEU A 125 -10.64 -12.94 -1.25
C LEU A 125 -9.27 -13.66 -1.27
N LEU A 126 -8.22 -12.98 -1.73
CA LEU A 126 -6.87 -13.50 -1.60
C LEU A 126 -6.56 -13.72 -0.12
N SER A 127 -6.04 -14.90 0.22
CA SER A 127 -5.79 -15.20 1.64
C SER A 127 -4.75 -14.25 2.24
N PRO A 128 -4.85 -13.90 3.53
CA PRO A 128 -3.94 -12.96 4.19
C PRO A 128 -2.45 -13.34 4.02
N LEU A 129 -2.11 -14.62 4.16
CA LEU A 129 -0.75 -15.09 3.96
C LEU A 129 -0.27 -14.92 2.51
N ARG A 130 -1.12 -15.26 1.52
CA ARG A 130 -0.76 -15.09 0.11
C ARG A 130 -0.57 -13.62 -0.24
N TRP A 131 -1.41 -12.74 0.29
CA TRP A 131 -1.24 -11.30 0.09
C TRP A 131 0.05 -10.79 0.72
N ALA A 132 0.37 -11.19 1.95
CA ALA A 132 1.63 -10.81 2.61
C ALA A 132 2.86 -11.29 1.82
N LEU A 133 2.81 -12.49 1.22
CA LEU A 133 3.86 -12.97 0.33
C LEU A 133 3.97 -12.14 -0.97
N TRP A 134 2.85 -11.66 -1.51
CA TRP A 134 2.87 -10.72 -2.64
C TRP A 134 3.49 -9.38 -2.25
N GLN A 135 3.18 -8.86 -1.04
CA GLN A 135 3.81 -7.64 -0.52
C GLN A 135 5.33 -7.80 -0.39
N ASP A 136 5.81 -8.95 0.06
CA ASP A 136 7.24 -9.24 0.14
C ASP A 136 7.91 -9.32 -1.25
N ARG A 137 7.25 -9.94 -2.24
CA ARG A 137 7.75 -9.96 -3.64
C ARG A 137 7.82 -8.56 -4.23
N LEU A 138 6.77 -7.76 -4.05
CA LEU A 138 6.74 -6.35 -4.48
C LEU A 138 7.85 -5.55 -3.82
N ALA A 139 8.05 -5.69 -2.51
CA ALA A 139 9.10 -5.03 -1.77
C ALA A 139 10.49 -5.41 -2.29
N THR A 140 10.74 -6.70 -2.51
CA THR A 140 12.00 -7.20 -3.07
C THR A 140 12.26 -6.62 -4.47
N LEU A 141 11.25 -6.59 -5.34
CA LEU A 141 11.37 -5.99 -6.67
C LEU A 141 11.68 -4.49 -6.57
N ILE A 142 10.96 -3.77 -5.70
CA ILE A 142 11.14 -2.32 -5.47
C ILE A 142 12.56 -2.04 -5.00
N GLU A 143 13.07 -2.79 -4.04
CA GLU A 143 14.43 -2.64 -3.51
C GLU A 143 15.49 -2.87 -4.59
N GLN A 144 15.30 -3.89 -5.43
CA GLN A 144 16.24 -4.22 -6.51
C GLN A 144 16.22 -3.24 -7.69
N ARG A 145 15.05 -2.66 -8.00
CA ARG A 145 14.88 -1.79 -9.19
C ARG A 145 14.99 -0.31 -8.88
N PHE A 146 14.56 0.10 -7.69
CA PHE A 146 14.39 1.51 -7.31
C PHE A 146 15.23 1.91 -6.11
N GLY A 147 15.80 0.97 -5.35
CA GLY A 147 16.76 1.16 -4.26
C GLY A 147 16.34 2.18 -3.20
N PRO A 148 15.10 2.18 -2.68
CA PRO A 148 14.67 3.18 -1.71
C PRO A 148 15.41 3.02 -0.39
N ALA A 149 15.60 4.15 0.31
CA ALA A 149 16.05 4.14 1.70
C ALA A 149 14.87 3.90 2.66
N LEU A 150 13.63 4.16 2.21
CA LEU A 150 12.41 3.88 2.94
C LEU A 150 11.34 3.32 2.01
N LEU A 151 10.79 2.15 2.34
CA LEU A 151 9.60 1.58 1.73
C LEU A 151 8.46 1.56 2.74
N VAL A 152 7.39 2.30 2.47
CA VAL A 152 6.20 2.34 3.30
C VAL A 152 5.12 1.45 2.69
N HIS A 153 4.76 0.38 3.38
CA HIS A 153 3.57 -0.39 3.06
C HIS A 153 2.35 0.31 3.66
N SER A 154 1.47 0.81 2.83
CA SER A 154 0.18 1.29 3.30
C SER A 154 -0.76 0.11 3.55
N ALA A 155 -1.37 0.07 4.71
CA ALA A 155 -2.33 -0.97 5.08
C ALA A 155 -3.50 -1.01 4.09
N VAL A 156 -4.11 -2.18 3.93
CA VAL A 156 -5.43 -2.28 3.28
C VAL A 156 -6.41 -1.40 4.07
N PRO A 157 -7.17 -0.53 3.40
CA PRO A 157 -8.06 0.41 4.08
C PRO A 157 -9.11 -0.31 4.95
N PRO A 158 -9.65 0.37 5.98
CA PRO A 158 -10.61 -0.23 6.90
C PRO A 158 -11.95 -0.44 6.19
N MET A 159 -12.12 -1.57 5.51
CA MET A 159 -13.28 -1.86 4.65
C MET A 159 -14.62 -1.88 5.41
N HIS A 160 -14.61 -1.96 6.73
CA HIS A 160 -15.81 -1.77 7.55
C HIS A 160 -16.35 -0.34 7.53
N ALA A 161 -15.53 0.63 7.12
CA ALA A 161 -15.93 2.03 6.91
C ALA A 161 -16.53 2.28 5.52
N CYS A 162 -16.38 1.35 4.57
CA CYS A 162 -16.93 1.48 3.21
C CYS A 162 -18.45 1.38 3.21
N LEU A 163 -19.13 2.51 3.13
CA LEU A 163 -20.61 2.57 3.21
C LEU A 163 -21.30 1.92 2.00
N ALA A 164 -20.64 1.83 0.87
CA ALA A 164 -21.13 1.13 -0.31
C ALA A 164 -21.30 -0.39 -0.10
N LEU A 165 -20.62 -0.96 0.90
CA LEU A 165 -20.75 -2.36 1.24
C LEU A 165 -21.96 -2.58 2.18
N PRO A 166 -22.93 -3.43 1.83
CA PRO A 166 -24.04 -3.75 2.72
C PRO A 166 -23.58 -4.65 3.89
N GLN A 167 -24.35 -4.66 4.98
CA GLN A 167 -24.16 -5.63 6.05
C GLN A 167 -24.84 -6.96 5.66
N PRO A 168 -24.25 -8.12 5.98
CA PRO A 168 -23.01 -8.35 6.76
C PRO A 168 -21.71 -8.34 5.94
N LEU A 169 -21.73 -8.14 4.61
CA LEU A 169 -20.54 -8.15 3.77
C LEU A 169 -19.48 -7.13 4.25
N ARG A 170 -19.92 -5.93 4.61
CA ARG A 170 -19.05 -4.86 5.13
C ARG A 170 -18.29 -5.28 6.39
N TRP A 171 -18.98 -5.92 7.34
CA TRP A 171 -18.36 -6.47 8.53
C TRP A 171 -17.32 -7.56 8.19
N PHE A 172 -17.69 -8.48 7.29
CA PHE A 172 -16.79 -9.55 6.84
C PHE A 172 -15.53 -8.99 6.18
N MET A 173 -15.69 -8.08 5.21
CA MET A 173 -14.56 -7.45 4.50
C MET A 173 -13.66 -6.63 5.43
N GLY A 174 -14.22 -5.93 6.41
CA GLY A 174 -13.45 -5.21 7.41
C GLY A 174 -12.57 -6.13 8.26
N ARG A 175 -13.09 -7.30 8.63
CA ARG A 175 -12.30 -8.32 9.34
C ARG A 175 -11.21 -8.93 8.45
N TRP A 176 -11.55 -9.20 7.19
CA TRP A 176 -10.60 -9.75 6.22
C TRP A 176 -9.43 -8.80 5.98
N ALA A 177 -9.69 -7.54 5.72
CA ALA A 177 -8.68 -6.50 5.57
C ALA A 177 -7.78 -6.38 6.82
N ARG A 178 -8.37 -6.39 8.02
CA ARG A 178 -7.60 -6.38 9.27
C ARG A 178 -6.69 -7.58 9.38
N GLN A 179 -7.17 -8.78 9.10
CA GLN A 179 -6.36 -10.00 9.13
C GLN A 179 -5.22 -9.98 8.11
N MET A 180 -5.45 -9.42 6.91
CA MET A 180 -4.38 -9.18 5.92
C MET A 180 -3.30 -8.26 6.50
N ASN A 181 -3.70 -7.15 7.07
CA ASN A 181 -2.78 -6.17 7.68
C ASN A 181 -1.99 -6.77 8.85
N ASP A 182 -2.65 -7.47 9.76
CA ASP A 182 -2.00 -8.13 10.92
C ASP A 182 -0.98 -9.17 10.44
N THR A 183 -1.31 -9.93 9.38
CA THR A 183 -0.40 -10.92 8.81
C THR A 183 0.84 -10.27 8.20
N LEU A 184 0.66 -9.17 7.44
CA LEU A 184 1.78 -8.44 6.87
C LEU A 184 2.65 -7.83 7.98
N ALA A 185 2.05 -7.18 8.97
CA ALA A 185 2.77 -6.57 10.08
C ALA A 185 3.64 -7.59 10.84
N ALA A 186 3.13 -8.82 11.04
CA ALA A 186 3.88 -9.89 11.66
C ALA A 186 5.04 -10.44 10.81
N MET A 187 5.02 -10.21 9.50
CA MET A 187 6.07 -10.63 8.56
C MET A 187 7.11 -9.55 8.29
N LEU A 188 6.82 -8.28 8.58
CA LEU A 188 7.78 -7.20 8.36
C LEU A 188 8.90 -7.28 9.40
N PRO A 189 10.18 -7.22 8.97
CA PRO A 189 11.31 -7.22 9.89
C PRO A 189 11.36 -5.93 10.73
N GLU A 190 11.67 -6.05 12.03
CA GLU A 190 11.70 -4.92 12.97
C GLU A 190 12.76 -3.84 12.66
N GLN A 191 13.75 -4.12 11.84
CA GLN A 191 14.92 -3.24 11.56
C GLN A 191 15.19 -3.05 10.07
N CYS A 192 14.16 -2.90 9.26
CA CYS A 192 14.33 -2.72 7.83
C CYS A 192 13.85 -1.36 7.35
N VAL A 193 14.32 -1.01 6.18
CA VAL A 193 13.86 0.04 5.30
C VAL A 193 12.33 0.01 5.10
N ARG A 194 11.67 -1.11 5.47
CA ARG A 194 10.22 -1.37 5.30
C ARG A 194 9.47 -1.04 6.58
N ILE A 195 8.49 -0.18 6.48
CA ILE A 195 7.57 0.13 7.58
C ILE A 195 6.12 -0.05 7.14
N MET A 196 5.22 -0.29 8.09
CA MET A 196 3.80 -0.32 7.82
C MET A 196 3.12 0.96 8.30
N HIS A 197 2.29 1.54 7.45
CA HIS A 197 1.43 2.66 7.80
C HIS A 197 -0.01 2.18 7.92
N TRP A 198 -0.60 2.35 9.10
CA TRP A 198 -1.98 2.04 9.40
C TRP A 198 -2.88 3.24 9.13
N HIS A 199 -3.97 2.99 8.41
CA HIS A 199 -4.99 4.03 8.25
C HIS A 199 -5.65 4.33 9.60
N PRO A 200 -5.95 5.60 9.89
CA PRO A 200 -6.70 5.94 11.09
C PRO A 200 -8.07 5.24 11.08
N GLU A 201 -8.47 4.68 12.21
CA GLU A 201 -9.75 3.97 12.35
C GLU A 201 -10.97 4.91 12.16
N THR A 202 -10.77 6.20 12.33
CA THR A 202 -11.76 7.26 12.18
C THR A 202 -11.90 7.73 10.74
N THR A 203 -12.13 6.80 9.81
CA THR A 203 -12.56 7.19 8.47
C THR A 203 -14.02 7.63 8.56
N THR A 204 -14.22 8.90 8.89
CA THR A 204 -15.56 9.50 8.88
C THR A 204 -16.09 9.57 7.45
N THR A 205 -17.40 9.62 7.28
CA THR A 205 -18.07 9.81 5.98
C THR A 205 -17.55 11.03 5.22
N LEU A 206 -16.99 12.03 5.91
CA LEU A 206 -16.37 13.23 5.32
C LEU A 206 -15.06 12.96 4.57
N GLY A 207 -14.40 11.81 4.84
CA GLY A 207 -13.17 11.42 4.16
C GLY A 207 -13.37 10.51 2.93
N MET A 208 -14.62 10.16 2.58
CA MET A 208 -14.95 9.29 1.44
C MET A 208 -15.46 10.10 0.25
N ALA A 209 -15.16 9.63 -0.96
CA ALA A 209 -15.74 10.13 -2.19
C ALA A 209 -17.22 9.72 -2.33
N ALA A 210 -17.88 10.22 -3.37
CA ALA A 210 -19.32 9.96 -3.58
C ALA A 210 -19.67 8.47 -3.80
N ASP A 211 -18.68 7.64 -4.19
CA ASP A 211 -18.86 6.21 -4.35
C ASP A 211 -18.90 5.44 -3.01
N GLY A 212 -18.56 6.09 -1.90
CA GLY A 212 -18.52 5.48 -0.57
C GLY A 212 -17.43 4.42 -0.39
N ILE A 213 -16.39 4.44 -1.24
CA ILE A 213 -15.31 3.45 -1.31
C ILE A 213 -13.95 4.13 -1.28
N HIS A 214 -13.70 5.01 -2.24
CA HIS A 214 -12.43 5.70 -2.37
C HIS A 214 -12.36 6.91 -1.44
N PRO A 215 -11.14 7.32 -1.03
CA PRO A 215 -10.97 8.56 -0.30
C PRO A 215 -11.37 9.76 -1.15
N SER A 216 -11.98 10.77 -0.53
CA SER A 216 -12.13 12.11 -1.10
C SER A 216 -10.81 12.88 -1.01
N ALA A 217 -10.78 14.11 -1.55
CA ALA A 217 -9.61 15.00 -1.39
C ALA A 217 -9.21 15.19 0.08
N SER A 218 -10.20 15.32 1.00
CA SER A 218 -9.94 15.41 2.45
C SER A 218 -9.44 14.08 3.03
N GLY A 219 -9.95 12.94 2.56
CA GLY A 219 -9.45 11.63 2.96
C GLY A 219 -7.98 11.42 2.56
N TYR A 220 -7.62 11.82 1.35
CA TYR A 220 -6.22 11.80 0.90
C TYR A 220 -5.33 12.74 1.69
N ALA A 221 -5.82 13.92 2.10
CA ALA A 221 -5.07 14.84 2.94
C ALA A 221 -4.73 14.21 4.30
N VAL A 222 -5.72 13.62 4.97
CA VAL A 222 -5.53 12.91 6.26
C VAL A 222 -4.55 11.74 6.09
N TRP A 223 -4.67 11.00 5.00
CA TRP A 223 -3.76 9.88 4.73
C TRP A 223 -2.32 10.36 4.54
N ALA A 224 -2.10 11.41 3.74
CA ALA A 224 -0.77 11.98 3.52
C ALA A 224 -0.18 12.61 4.80
N GLU A 225 -1.00 13.27 5.61
CA GLU A 225 -0.59 13.81 6.92
C GLU A 225 -0.13 12.71 7.88
N GLY A 226 -0.77 11.54 7.86
CA GLY A 226 -0.32 10.38 8.63
C GLY A 226 0.98 9.77 8.12
N LEU A 227 1.21 9.77 6.81
CA LEU A 227 2.42 9.23 6.19
C LEU A 227 3.64 10.15 6.29
N SER A 228 3.45 11.45 6.17
CA SER A 228 4.53 12.43 6.04
C SER A 228 5.53 12.43 7.20
N PRO A 229 5.17 12.24 8.48
CA PRO A 229 6.14 12.18 9.57
C PRO A 229 7.16 11.03 9.42
N HIS A 230 6.73 9.87 8.93
CA HIS A 230 7.63 8.73 8.69
C HIS A 230 8.66 9.05 7.60
N ILE A 231 8.22 9.74 6.55
CA ILE A 231 9.07 10.14 5.43
C ILE A 231 10.06 11.21 5.89
N LEU A 232 9.61 12.23 6.63
CA LEU A 232 10.46 13.31 7.14
C LEU A 232 11.50 12.79 8.13
N ALA A 233 11.13 11.90 9.04
CA ALA A 233 12.06 11.29 9.99
C ALA A 233 13.17 10.48 9.28
N SER A 234 12.79 9.71 8.24
CA SER A 234 13.75 8.94 7.45
C SER A 234 14.66 9.83 6.60
N SER A 235 14.11 10.93 6.04
CA SER A 235 14.87 11.83 5.16
C SER A 235 15.92 12.67 5.87
N ALA A 236 15.78 12.92 7.17
CA ALA A 236 16.74 13.66 7.98
C ALA A 236 18.14 12.99 8.05
N GLY A 237 18.22 11.68 7.81
CA GLY A 237 19.47 10.91 7.78
C GLY A 237 19.97 10.56 6.39
N LEU A 238 19.25 10.96 5.31
CA LEU A 238 19.67 10.64 3.95
C LEU A 238 20.88 11.48 3.54
N PRO A 239 22.00 10.86 3.10
CA PRO A 239 23.09 11.60 2.49
C PRO A 239 22.57 12.23 1.18
N ASP A 240 22.96 13.46 0.91
CA ASP A 240 22.72 14.09 -0.40
C ASP A 240 23.37 13.23 -1.49
N ARG A 241 22.59 12.41 -2.17
CA ARG A 241 23.06 11.52 -3.25
C ARG A 241 23.23 12.30 -4.56
N GLY A 242 23.89 13.44 -4.48
CA GLY A 242 24.28 14.27 -5.62
C GLY A 242 25.42 13.69 -6.47
N GLY A 243 25.84 12.45 -6.25
CA GLY A 243 26.82 11.74 -7.04
C GLY A 243 26.74 10.24 -6.78
N ARG A 244 26.78 9.45 -7.85
CA ARG A 244 26.84 7.99 -7.77
C ARG A 244 27.89 7.56 -6.76
N SER A 245 27.47 6.98 -5.66
CA SER A 245 28.32 6.14 -4.83
C SER A 245 27.57 4.83 -4.65
N GLU A 246 28.13 3.79 -5.26
CA GLU A 246 27.77 2.41 -5.00
C GLU A 246 27.94 2.14 -3.51
N ARG A 247 26.86 2.16 -2.76
CA ARG A 247 26.85 1.52 -1.44
C ARG A 247 26.10 0.21 -1.58
N ALA A 248 26.87 -0.86 -1.53
CA ALA A 248 26.37 -2.19 -1.31
C ALA A 248 25.40 -2.17 -0.12
N ILE A 249 24.14 -2.47 -0.39
CA ILE A 249 23.12 -2.72 0.64
C ILE A 249 23.46 -4.10 1.20
N GLY A 250 24.36 -4.11 2.21
CA GLY A 250 24.65 -5.30 2.99
C GLY A 250 23.50 -5.59 3.94
N CYS A 251 22.39 -6.09 3.45
CA CYS A 251 21.47 -6.85 4.28
C CYS A 251 22.07 -8.24 4.43
N ALA A 252 22.80 -8.48 5.54
CA ALA A 252 23.28 -9.80 5.86
C ALA A 252 22.07 -10.71 6.07
N VAL A 253 21.79 -11.56 5.10
CA VAL A 253 20.93 -12.73 5.29
C VAL A 253 21.65 -13.60 6.31
N ALA A 254 21.17 -13.58 7.55
CA ALA A 254 21.58 -14.57 8.54
C ALA A 254 21.10 -15.93 8.06
N GLN A 255 22.00 -16.67 7.41
CA GLN A 255 21.82 -18.07 7.13
C GLN A 255 21.86 -18.81 8.47
N THR A 256 20.71 -19.09 9.05
CA THR A 256 20.60 -20.17 10.04
C THR A 256 20.62 -21.50 9.31
N GLY A 257 21.83 -21.98 9.06
CA GLY A 257 22.06 -23.36 8.66
C GLY A 257 21.71 -24.28 9.83
N HIS A 258 20.53 -24.90 9.78
CA HIS A 258 20.26 -26.11 10.56
C HIS A 258 20.73 -27.29 9.73
N ALA A 259 21.93 -27.73 10.02
CA ALA A 259 22.43 -29.02 9.58
C ALA A 259 21.63 -30.12 10.30
N LEU A 260 20.70 -30.74 9.58
CA LEU A 260 20.18 -32.04 9.99
C LEU A 260 21.23 -33.09 9.55
N GLY A 261 22.03 -33.52 10.51
CA GLY A 261 22.87 -34.70 10.36
C GLY A 261 21.96 -35.92 10.23
N VAL A 262 22.04 -36.57 9.07
CA VAL A 262 21.55 -37.91 8.87
C VAL A 262 22.76 -38.82 9.15
N ASP A 263 22.77 -39.44 10.33
CA ASP A 263 23.64 -40.59 10.58
C ASP A 263 23.01 -41.81 9.89
N ASP A 264 23.77 -42.30 8.92
CA ASP A 264 23.58 -43.57 8.26
C ASP A 264 24.38 -44.63 9.05
N GLN A 265 23.72 -45.53 9.77
CA GLN A 265 24.33 -46.81 10.18
C GLN A 265 23.28 -47.88 10.43
N ALA A 266 23.46 -49.00 9.69
CA ALA A 266 23.01 -50.39 9.79
C ALA A 266 21.58 -50.72 9.34
#